data_bb16b7d7cadd642a8153bdb2fcdc52cc
#
_entry.id   bb16b7d7cadd642a8153bdb2fcdc52cc
#
_cell.length_a   1.000
_cell.length_b   1.000
_cell.length_c   1.000
_cell.angle_alpha   90.00
_cell.angle_beta   90.00
_cell.angle_gamma   90.00
#
_symmetry.space_group_name_H-M   'P 1'
#
loop_
_entity.id
_entity.type
_entity.pdbx_description
1 polymer ?
#
loop_
_entity_poly.entity_id
_entity_poly.type
_entity_poly.pdbx_seq_one_letter_code
_entity_poly.pdbx_strand_id
1 'polypeptide(L)'
;NYIAEEDFKNTFVQQSLSPLSNQRQDQWGGSLENRARILIEIVKAVRAVVSSTFTVAVKLNSADFQRGGFSAEDVQQVVKMLNDLSVDLVELSGGSYEAPAMQGQARDGRTLAREAYFLEFAQEIGKVAHMPIMVTGGIRRKPVAEQVIDSGIDMVGIATALAIDPNLPNEWKQGQNIAPELKPIHWENKTLASLANMATVKFQLQKLSHGKKSNPKVSPLWALIVQQTETTCRTRQYKKRMREYSHSA
;
A
#
# COMPACT_ATOMS: atom_id res chain seq x y z
N ASN A 1 -10.54 -12.41 3.42
CA ASN A 1 -10.44 -12.63 1.96
C ASN A 1 -10.02 -11.39 1.17
N TYR A 2 -10.10 -10.18 1.72
CA TYR A 2 -9.78 -8.92 1.01
C TYR A 2 -8.27 -8.64 0.86
N ILE A 3 -7.44 -9.04 1.81
CA ILE A 3 -6.00 -8.67 1.84
C ILE A 3 -5.20 -9.34 0.72
N ALA A 4 -5.51 -10.58 0.36
CA ALA A 4 -4.79 -11.30 -0.70
C ALA A 4 -5.08 -10.78 -2.12
N GLU A 5 -6.27 -10.18 -2.34
CA GLU A 5 -6.63 -9.57 -3.62
C GLU A 5 -6.02 -8.19 -3.80
N GLU A 6 -5.88 -7.39 -2.73
CA GLU A 6 -5.23 -6.08 -2.80
C GLU A 6 -3.74 -6.20 -3.14
N ASP A 7 -3.02 -7.13 -2.50
CA ASP A 7 -1.60 -7.33 -2.77
C ASP A 7 -1.36 -7.78 -4.23
N PHE A 8 -2.20 -8.65 -4.77
CA PHE A 8 -2.09 -9.09 -6.16
C PHE A 8 -2.41 -7.96 -7.14
N LYS A 9 -3.48 -7.21 -6.92
CA LYS A 9 -3.89 -6.11 -7.80
C LYS A 9 -2.86 -4.98 -7.82
N ASN A 10 -2.37 -4.57 -6.66
CA ASN A 10 -1.34 -3.53 -6.55
C ASN A 10 -0.03 -3.96 -7.21
N THR A 11 0.42 -5.17 -6.99
CA THR A 11 1.66 -5.69 -7.58
C THR A 11 1.56 -5.80 -9.09
N PHE A 12 0.45 -6.33 -9.61
CA PHE A 12 0.26 -6.53 -11.05
C PHE A 12 0.21 -5.19 -11.81
N VAL A 13 -0.60 -4.24 -11.34
CA VAL A 13 -0.71 -2.91 -11.96
C VAL A 13 0.62 -2.16 -11.87
N GLN A 14 1.29 -2.17 -10.73
CA GLN A 14 2.59 -1.53 -10.57
C GLN A 14 3.65 -2.13 -11.50
N GLN A 15 3.70 -3.46 -11.63
CA GLN A 15 4.61 -4.14 -12.54
C GLN A 15 4.30 -3.82 -14.01
N SER A 16 3.03 -3.61 -14.37
CA SER A 16 2.66 -3.22 -15.73
C SER A 16 3.10 -1.80 -16.07
N LEU A 17 3.07 -0.88 -15.11
CA LEU A 17 3.45 0.53 -15.30
C LEU A 17 4.97 0.72 -15.37
N SER A 18 5.75 -0.05 -14.59
CA SER A 18 7.20 0.09 -14.54
C SER A 18 7.86 -0.46 -15.81
N PRO A 19 8.68 0.34 -16.51
CA PRO A 19 9.42 -0.14 -17.68
C PRO A 19 10.53 -1.15 -17.34
N LEU A 20 10.93 -1.23 -16.07
CA LEU A 20 11.90 -2.24 -15.61
C LEU A 20 11.26 -3.63 -15.53
N SER A 21 10.00 -3.71 -15.14
CA SER A 21 9.25 -4.96 -15.01
C SER A 21 8.49 -5.32 -16.28
N ASN A 22 7.85 -4.33 -16.91
CA ASN A 22 7.10 -4.52 -18.14
C ASN A 22 7.99 -4.30 -19.38
N GLN A 23 8.65 -5.34 -19.81
CA GLN A 23 9.52 -5.35 -20.99
C GLN A 23 8.81 -5.77 -22.29
N ARG A 24 7.47 -5.79 -22.30
CA ARG A 24 6.67 -6.10 -23.49
C ARG A 24 6.86 -5.03 -24.57
N GLN A 25 6.78 -5.45 -25.85
CA GLN A 25 6.92 -4.57 -27.01
C GLN A 25 5.64 -4.53 -27.86
N ASP A 26 4.53 -5.01 -27.32
CA ASP A 26 3.22 -4.96 -27.93
C ASP A 26 2.36 -3.83 -27.32
N GLN A 27 1.08 -3.84 -27.63
CA GLN A 27 0.11 -2.83 -27.12
C GLN A 27 -0.03 -2.76 -25.59
N TRP A 28 0.62 -3.64 -24.85
CA TRP A 28 0.60 -3.69 -23.37
C TRP A 28 1.94 -3.29 -22.74
N GLY A 29 2.91 -2.83 -23.55
CA GLY A 29 4.24 -2.44 -23.06
C GLY A 29 4.91 -1.42 -23.98
N GLY A 30 6.15 -1.04 -23.68
CA GLY A 30 6.87 0.01 -24.38
C GLY A 30 6.47 1.42 -23.89
N SER A 31 5.62 2.16 -24.63
CA SER A 31 5.22 3.52 -24.22
C SER A 31 4.42 3.53 -22.91
N LEU A 32 4.37 4.68 -22.24
CA LEU A 32 3.62 4.82 -20.99
C LEU A 32 2.12 4.53 -21.19
N GLU A 33 1.54 4.96 -22.29
CA GLU A 33 0.14 4.71 -22.64
C GLU A 33 -0.15 3.20 -22.75
N ASN A 34 0.78 2.45 -23.35
CA ASN A 34 0.67 1.00 -23.47
C ASN A 34 0.84 0.32 -22.10
N ARG A 35 1.80 0.78 -21.28
CA ARG A 35 2.01 0.27 -19.92
C ARG A 35 0.82 0.56 -19.00
N ALA A 36 0.17 1.72 -19.16
CA ALA A 36 -1.01 2.11 -18.40
C ALA A 36 -2.30 1.46 -18.88
N ARG A 37 -2.34 0.90 -20.10
CA ARG A 37 -3.54 0.34 -20.74
C ARG A 37 -4.27 -0.65 -19.84
N ILE A 38 -3.57 -1.56 -19.19
CA ILE A 38 -4.22 -2.56 -18.35
C ILE A 38 -4.96 -1.91 -17.16
N LEU A 39 -4.38 -0.89 -16.52
CA LEU A 39 -5.04 -0.12 -15.48
C LEU A 39 -6.30 0.56 -16.00
N ILE A 40 -6.19 1.25 -17.11
CA ILE A 40 -7.31 1.96 -17.77
C ILE A 40 -8.46 1.00 -18.10
N GLU A 41 -8.16 -0.15 -18.71
CA GLU A 41 -9.17 -1.14 -19.07
C GLU A 41 -9.81 -1.79 -17.83
N ILE A 42 -9.05 -2.02 -16.75
CA ILE A 42 -9.60 -2.50 -15.46
C ILE A 42 -10.57 -1.47 -14.88
N VAL A 43 -10.19 -0.19 -14.82
CA VAL A 43 -11.06 0.87 -14.30
C VAL A 43 -12.35 0.97 -15.11
N LYS A 44 -12.27 0.97 -16.45
CA LYS A 44 -13.43 0.97 -17.33
C LYS A 44 -14.34 -0.25 -17.09
N ALA A 45 -13.76 -1.45 -17.02
CA ALA A 45 -14.51 -2.68 -16.80
C ALA A 45 -15.23 -2.67 -15.43
N VAL A 46 -14.57 -2.19 -14.37
CA VAL A 46 -15.19 -2.04 -13.04
C VAL A 46 -16.33 -1.03 -13.10
N ARG A 47 -16.10 0.15 -13.69
CA ARG A 47 -17.15 1.18 -13.82
C ARG A 47 -18.37 0.72 -14.62
N ALA A 48 -18.17 -0.14 -15.61
CA ALA A 48 -19.27 -0.67 -16.44
C ALA A 48 -20.22 -1.59 -15.65
N VAL A 49 -19.81 -2.16 -14.51
CA VAL A 49 -20.59 -3.15 -13.76
C VAL A 49 -21.02 -2.68 -12.36
N VAL A 50 -20.46 -1.58 -11.86
CA VAL A 50 -20.83 -1.03 -10.55
C VAL A 50 -21.73 0.20 -10.71
N SER A 51 -22.55 0.51 -9.67
CA SER A 51 -23.36 1.72 -9.68
C SER A 51 -22.50 2.99 -9.61
N SER A 52 -23.06 4.12 -10.02
CA SER A 52 -22.39 5.43 -9.93
C SER A 52 -22.09 5.86 -8.50
N THR A 53 -22.76 5.29 -7.51
CA THR A 53 -22.53 5.54 -6.07
C THR A 53 -21.47 4.61 -5.46
N PHE A 54 -20.99 3.63 -6.21
CA PHE A 54 -19.94 2.74 -5.74
C PHE A 54 -18.57 3.40 -5.92
N THR A 55 -17.82 3.56 -4.82
CA THR A 55 -16.51 4.19 -4.85
C THR A 55 -15.47 3.30 -5.54
N VAL A 56 -14.81 3.83 -6.56
CA VAL A 56 -13.67 3.19 -7.23
C VAL A 56 -12.41 3.99 -6.95
N ALA A 57 -11.50 3.40 -6.20
CA ALA A 57 -10.22 3.99 -5.86
C ALA A 57 -9.07 3.27 -6.58
N VAL A 58 -8.02 4.01 -6.91
CA VAL A 58 -6.80 3.49 -7.52
C VAL A 58 -5.63 3.79 -6.60
N LYS A 59 -4.84 2.77 -6.27
CA LYS A 59 -3.59 2.94 -5.55
C LYS A 59 -2.42 2.89 -6.52
N LEU A 60 -1.60 3.94 -6.53
CA LEU A 60 -0.41 4.08 -7.37
C LEU A 60 0.83 4.33 -6.51
N ASN A 61 1.97 3.81 -6.96
CA ASN A 61 3.24 4.27 -6.43
C ASN A 61 3.56 5.66 -7.00
N SER A 62 4.09 6.55 -6.18
CA SER A 62 4.56 7.87 -6.60
C SER A 62 5.85 7.79 -7.43
N ALA A 63 6.64 6.74 -7.25
CA ALA A 63 7.80 6.36 -8.06
C ALA A 63 8.31 4.97 -7.66
N ASP A 64 9.09 4.33 -8.55
CA ASP A 64 9.82 3.09 -8.23
C ASP A 64 11.07 3.36 -7.38
N PHE A 65 11.55 4.59 -7.33
CA PHE A 65 12.84 4.98 -6.73
C PHE A 65 14.05 4.22 -7.29
N GLN A 66 13.96 3.81 -8.55
CA GLN A 66 14.98 3.11 -9.30
C GLN A 66 15.29 3.86 -10.60
N ARG A 67 16.56 3.92 -10.98
CA ARG A 67 16.96 4.54 -12.24
C ARG A 67 16.37 3.80 -13.44
N GLY A 68 15.65 4.52 -14.29
CA GLY A 68 14.96 3.96 -15.45
C GLY A 68 13.65 3.23 -15.12
N GLY A 69 13.16 3.32 -13.87
CA GLY A 69 11.86 2.81 -13.46
C GLY A 69 10.73 3.81 -13.70
N PHE A 70 9.55 3.50 -13.18
CA PHE A 70 8.39 4.36 -13.20
C PHE A 70 8.66 5.65 -12.41
N SER A 71 8.55 6.80 -13.04
CA SER A 71 8.94 8.10 -12.49
C SER A 71 7.75 8.90 -11.97
N ALA A 72 8.02 10.00 -11.24
CA ALA A 72 6.98 10.92 -10.78
C ALA A 72 6.25 11.60 -11.96
N GLU A 73 6.95 11.86 -13.05
CA GLU A 73 6.38 12.41 -14.28
C GLU A 73 5.44 11.39 -14.95
N ASP A 74 5.84 10.11 -14.98
CA ASP A 74 4.98 9.02 -15.46
C ASP A 74 3.68 8.94 -14.65
N VAL A 75 3.76 9.05 -13.30
CA VAL A 75 2.57 9.07 -12.42
C VAL A 75 1.62 10.21 -12.77
N GLN A 76 2.15 11.43 -12.97
CA GLN A 76 1.33 12.58 -13.37
C GLN A 76 0.58 12.31 -14.68
N GLN A 77 1.24 11.68 -15.67
CA GLN A 77 0.58 11.34 -16.93
C GLN A 77 -0.48 10.25 -16.72
N VAL A 78 -0.20 9.23 -15.93
CA VAL A 78 -1.19 8.19 -15.60
C VAL A 78 -2.39 8.79 -14.88
N VAL A 79 -2.19 9.69 -13.91
CA VAL A 79 -3.30 10.38 -13.21
C VAL A 79 -4.12 11.23 -14.19
N LYS A 80 -3.50 11.93 -15.14
CA LYS A 80 -4.23 12.63 -16.21
C LYS A 80 -5.09 11.68 -17.04
N MET A 81 -4.60 10.48 -17.36
CA MET A 81 -5.39 9.47 -18.07
C MET A 81 -6.58 8.95 -17.23
N LEU A 82 -6.48 8.98 -15.89
CA LEU A 82 -7.56 8.60 -15.00
C LEU A 82 -8.64 9.67 -14.82
N ASN A 83 -8.35 10.94 -15.09
CA ASN A 83 -9.27 12.05 -14.89
C ASN A 83 -10.62 11.88 -15.60
N ASP A 84 -10.62 11.22 -16.76
CA ASP A 84 -11.82 11.01 -17.59
C ASP A 84 -12.54 9.67 -17.29
N LEU A 85 -12.08 8.90 -16.29
CA LEU A 85 -12.58 7.55 -16.01
C LEU A 85 -13.47 7.44 -14.76
N SER A 86 -13.91 8.58 -14.21
CA SER A 86 -14.74 8.62 -12.98
C SER A 86 -14.12 7.84 -11.82
N VAL A 87 -12.80 7.97 -11.63
CA VAL A 87 -12.11 7.49 -10.43
C VAL A 87 -12.43 8.43 -9.28
N ASP A 88 -12.82 7.89 -8.13
CA ASP A 88 -13.26 8.69 -6.97
C ASP A 88 -12.12 9.04 -6.02
N LEU A 89 -11.01 8.30 -6.07
CA LEU A 89 -9.85 8.52 -5.20
C LEU A 89 -8.59 7.92 -5.82
N VAL A 90 -7.47 8.65 -5.71
CA VAL A 90 -6.14 8.07 -5.96
C VAL A 90 -5.35 8.06 -4.66
N GLU A 91 -4.94 6.86 -4.22
CA GLU A 91 -4.03 6.69 -3.11
C GLU A 91 -2.59 6.65 -3.62
N LEU A 92 -1.75 7.53 -3.08
CA LEU A 92 -0.32 7.57 -3.40
C LEU A 92 0.50 6.88 -2.32
N SER A 93 1.29 5.93 -2.77
CA SER A 93 2.29 5.23 -1.98
C SER A 93 3.64 5.28 -2.71
N GLY A 94 4.59 4.41 -2.41
CA GLY A 94 5.84 4.39 -3.17
C GLY A 94 6.76 3.23 -2.81
N GLY A 95 7.76 3.05 -3.66
CA GLY A 95 8.68 1.94 -3.61
C GLY A 95 8.24 0.75 -4.44
N SER A 96 9.17 -0.13 -4.75
CA SER A 96 8.96 -1.43 -5.37
C SER A 96 9.40 -2.54 -4.42
N TYR A 97 9.24 -3.80 -4.81
CA TYR A 97 9.77 -4.93 -4.03
C TYR A 97 11.31 -4.90 -3.94
N GLU A 98 11.99 -4.38 -4.96
CA GLU A 98 13.44 -4.23 -4.98
C GLU A 98 13.92 -2.96 -4.27
N ALA A 99 13.06 -1.92 -4.18
CA ALA A 99 13.32 -0.67 -3.48
C ALA A 99 12.15 -0.32 -2.53
N PRO A 100 11.97 -1.07 -1.42
CA PRO A 100 10.79 -0.99 -0.57
C PRO A 100 10.82 0.25 0.35
N ALA A 101 10.56 1.44 -0.19
CA ALA A 101 10.51 2.69 0.56
C ALA A 101 9.47 2.65 1.70
N MET A 102 8.38 1.90 1.52
CA MET A 102 7.33 1.71 2.53
C MET A 102 7.76 0.89 3.76
N GLN A 103 8.84 0.11 3.67
CA GLN A 103 9.32 -0.71 4.77
C GLN A 103 10.34 0.00 5.68
N GLY A 104 10.49 1.32 5.51
CA GLY A 104 11.41 2.11 6.31
C GLY A 104 12.90 1.86 5.97
N GLN A 105 13.19 1.22 4.86
CA GLN A 105 14.55 1.07 4.34
C GLN A 105 14.90 2.22 3.37
N ALA A 106 14.77 3.45 3.85
CA ALA A 106 15.28 4.58 3.09
C ALA A 106 16.82 4.60 3.15
N ARG A 107 17.44 5.03 2.06
CA ARG A 107 18.89 5.11 1.93
C ARG A 107 19.55 6.09 2.90
N ASP A 108 18.78 7.01 3.49
CA ASP A 108 19.29 7.91 4.52
C ASP A 108 18.41 7.87 5.78
N GLY A 109 19.03 8.05 6.95
CA GLY A 109 18.33 8.06 8.24
C GLY A 109 17.35 9.23 8.42
N ARG A 110 17.33 10.20 7.51
CA ARG A 110 16.41 11.34 7.53
C ARG A 110 15.02 10.96 7.05
N THR A 111 14.92 10.05 6.08
CA THR A 111 13.63 9.56 5.57
C THR A 111 12.91 8.67 6.58
N LEU A 112 13.67 7.88 7.38
CA LEU A 112 13.10 7.07 8.47
C LEU A 112 12.53 7.92 9.62
N ALA A 113 13.05 9.12 9.83
CA ALA A 113 12.57 10.05 10.84
C ALA A 113 11.35 10.86 10.38
N ARG A 114 11.01 10.84 9.09
CA ARG A 114 9.88 11.57 8.52
C ARG A 114 8.66 10.66 8.41
N GLU A 115 7.53 11.19 8.79
CA GLU A 115 6.22 10.67 8.41
C GLU A 115 5.77 11.35 7.12
N ALA A 116 4.71 10.85 6.48
CA ALA A 116 4.21 11.35 5.20
C ALA A 116 5.29 11.37 4.08
N TYR A 117 5.96 10.23 3.89
CA TYR A 117 7.11 10.08 2.96
C TYR A 117 6.83 10.56 1.52
N PHE A 118 5.58 10.56 1.10
CA PHE A 118 5.18 10.83 -0.28
C PHE A 118 4.43 12.16 -0.42
N LEU A 119 4.46 13.02 0.60
CA LEU A 119 3.69 14.28 0.61
C LEU A 119 4.09 15.22 -0.53
N GLU A 120 5.39 15.41 -0.77
CA GLU A 120 5.88 16.27 -1.84
C GLU A 120 5.40 15.77 -3.22
N PHE A 121 5.44 14.46 -3.45
CA PHE A 121 4.91 13.85 -4.67
C PHE A 121 3.39 14.03 -4.77
N ALA A 122 2.67 13.85 -3.66
CA ALA A 122 1.22 14.01 -3.63
C ALA A 122 0.79 15.44 -3.98
N GLN A 123 1.51 16.43 -3.49
CA GLN A 123 1.25 17.84 -3.83
C GLN A 123 1.43 18.12 -5.33
N GLU A 124 2.49 17.57 -5.94
CA GLU A 124 2.71 17.74 -7.39
C GLU A 124 1.65 17.00 -8.23
N ILE A 125 1.23 15.81 -7.79
CA ILE A 125 0.18 15.05 -8.46
C ILE A 125 -1.18 15.70 -8.28
N GLY A 126 -1.47 16.29 -7.10
CA GLY A 126 -2.70 17.03 -6.83
C GLY A 126 -2.93 18.21 -7.76
N LYS A 127 -1.87 18.79 -8.33
CA LYS A 127 -1.99 19.88 -9.33
C LYS A 127 -2.62 19.45 -10.65
N VAL A 128 -2.58 18.15 -10.98
CA VAL A 128 -3.07 17.59 -12.25
C VAL A 128 -4.23 16.62 -12.08
N ALA A 129 -4.53 16.20 -10.85
CA ALA A 129 -5.63 15.32 -10.53
C ALA A 129 -6.96 16.06 -10.49
N HIS A 130 -8.03 15.46 -11.04
CA HIS A 130 -9.41 15.96 -10.91
C HIS A 130 -10.18 15.22 -9.80
N MET A 131 -9.65 14.09 -9.31
CA MET A 131 -10.19 13.33 -8.19
C MET A 131 -9.41 13.61 -6.90
N PRO A 132 -10.01 13.36 -5.73
CA PRO A 132 -9.34 13.42 -4.45
C PRO A 132 -8.07 12.59 -4.38
N ILE A 133 -7.08 13.08 -3.66
CA ILE A 133 -5.79 12.41 -3.43
C ILE A 133 -5.67 12.00 -1.96
N MET A 134 -5.33 10.73 -1.74
CA MET A 134 -4.92 10.22 -0.44
C MET A 134 -3.41 9.97 -0.42
N VAL A 135 -2.75 10.41 0.62
CA VAL A 135 -1.34 10.10 0.84
C VAL A 135 -1.17 9.14 2.02
N THR A 136 -0.31 8.15 1.83
CA THR A 136 0.14 7.23 2.88
C THR A 136 1.63 7.44 3.17
N GLY A 137 2.19 6.72 4.12
CA GLY A 137 3.63 6.70 4.36
C GLY A 137 4.02 6.97 5.81
N GLY A 138 3.82 6.00 6.70
CA GLY A 138 4.30 6.02 8.08
C GLY A 138 3.62 7.02 9.01
N ILE A 139 2.51 7.63 8.62
CA ILE A 139 1.79 8.63 9.41
C ILE A 139 1.21 7.99 10.66
N ARG A 140 1.55 8.55 11.85
CA ARG A 140 1.13 8.04 13.16
C ARG A 140 0.90 9.14 14.19
N ARG A 141 1.23 10.40 13.88
CA ARG A 141 1.06 11.56 14.77
C ARG A 141 0.01 12.50 14.20
N LYS A 142 -0.87 13.00 15.07
CA LYS A 142 -1.91 13.95 14.73
C LYS A 142 -1.37 15.20 14.01
N PRO A 143 -0.33 15.92 14.50
CA PRO A 143 0.17 17.12 13.83
C PRO A 143 0.68 16.84 12.40
N VAL A 144 1.22 15.65 12.14
CA VAL A 144 1.65 15.27 10.78
C VAL A 144 0.45 15.02 9.87
N ALA A 145 -0.59 14.34 10.38
CA ALA A 145 -1.84 14.14 9.63
C ALA A 145 -2.52 15.50 9.30
N GLU A 146 -2.57 16.42 10.26
CA GLU A 146 -3.08 17.78 10.07
C GLU A 146 -2.25 18.53 9.02
N GLN A 147 -0.92 18.49 9.10
CA GLN A 147 -0.04 19.11 8.10
C GLN A 147 -0.29 18.57 6.68
N VAL A 148 -0.57 17.29 6.54
CA VAL A 148 -0.91 16.69 5.24
C VAL A 148 -2.19 17.30 4.69
N ILE A 149 -3.25 17.40 5.50
CA ILE A 149 -4.53 17.99 5.09
C ILE A 149 -4.37 19.50 4.79
N ASP A 150 -3.68 20.23 5.66
CA ASP A 150 -3.41 21.67 5.48
C ASP A 150 -2.59 21.96 4.21
N SER A 151 -1.87 20.99 3.70
CA SER A 151 -1.11 21.11 2.46
C SER A 151 -1.95 20.92 1.17
N GLY A 152 -3.26 20.72 1.31
CA GLY A 152 -4.19 20.57 0.19
C GLY A 152 -4.41 19.13 -0.28
N ILE A 153 -4.00 18.14 0.53
CA ILE A 153 -4.30 16.72 0.29
C ILE A 153 -5.63 16.38 0.94
N ASP A 154 -6.48 15.63 0.25
CA ASP A 154 -7.87 15.38 0.65
C ASP A 154 -8.00 14.34 1.75
N MET A 155 -7.08 13.35 1.80
CA MET A 155 -7.19 12.22 2.72
C MET A 155 -5.82 11.70 3.18
N VAL A 156 -5.79 11.22 4.42
CA VAL A 156 -4.60 10.61 5.03
C VAL A 156 -4.81 9.09 5.17
N GLY A 157 -3.90 8.31 4.62
CA GLY A 157 -3.86 6.85 4.75
C GLY A 157 -2.98 6.41 5.93
N ILE A 158 -3.55 5.68 6.88
CA ILE A 158 -2.87 5.20 8.08
C ILE A 158 -3.05 3.69 8.18
N ALA A 159 -1.96 2.92 8.23
CA ALA A 159 -2.02 1.47 8.34
C ALA A 159 -1.45 0.95 9.67
N THR A 160 -0.14 1.03 9.87
CA THR A 160 0.54 0.43 11.04
C THR A 160 0.02 1.00 12.38
N ALA A 161 -0.22 2.30 12.45
CA ALA A 161 -0.73 2.92 13.68
C ALA A 161 -2.14 2.41 14.02
N LEU A 162 -3.02 2.22 13.02
CA LEU A 162 -4.36 1.64 13.21
C LEU A 162 -4.33 0.15 13.55
N ALA A 163 -3.32 -0.59 13.11
CA ALA A 163 -3.15 -1.98 13.54
C ALA A 163 -2.80 -2.09 15.04
N ILE A 164 -2.22 -1.04 15.60
CA ILE A 164 -1.89 -0.96 17.04
C ILE A 164 -3.07 -0.38 17.82
N ASP A 165 -3.63 0.70 17.32
CA ASP A 165 -4.73 1.42 17.94
C ASP A 165 -5.81 1.77 16.88
N PRO A 166 -6.82 0.90 16.71
CA PRO A 166 -7.88 1.14 15.74
C PRO A 166 -8.80 2.31 16.11
N ASN A 167 -8.75 2.81 17.36
CA ASN A 167 -9.53 3.95 17.81
C ASN A 167 -8.82 5.30 17.62
N LEU A 168 -7.59 5.30 17.14
CA LEU A 168 -6.73 6.46 16.99
C LEU A 168 -7.41 7.71 16.37
N PRO A 169 -8.22 7.62 15.29
CA PRO A 169 -8.90 8.79 14.75
C PRO A 169 -9.91 9.43 15.71
N ASN A 170 -10.62 8.62 16.50
CA ASN A 170 -11.54 9.13 17.52
C ASN A 170 -10.80 9.81 18.67
N GLU A 171 -9.66 9.26 19.08
CA GLU A 171 -8.82 9.83 20.12
C GLU A 171 -8.22 11.17 19.69
N TRP A 172 -7.77 11.28 18.45
CA TRP A 172 -7.34 12.54 17.86
C TRP A 172 -8.48 13.57 17.79
N LYS A 173 -9.70 13.13 17.43
CA LYS A 173 -10.90 13.99 17.43
C LYS A 173 -11.23 14.52 18.83
N GLN A 174 -10.96 13.73 19.87
CA GLN A 174 -11.14 14.11 21.29
C GLN A 174 -9.99 14.99 21.83
N GLY A 175 -9.04 15.37 20.97
CA GLY A 175 -7.92 16.22 21.36
C GLY A 175 -6.74 15.48 21.98
N GLN A 176 -6.76 14.16 22.05
CA GLN A 176 -5.66 13.36 22.56
C GLN A 176 -4.52 13.33 21.53
N ASN A 177 -3.29 13.59 21.98
CA ASN A 177 -2.11 13.53 21.11
C ASN A 177 -1.38 12.19 21.27
N ILE A 178 -2.06 11.11 20.87
CA ILE A 178 -1.53 9.73 20.90
C ILE A 178 -0.79 9.45 19.59
N ALA A 179 0.35 8.77 19.70
CA ALA A 179 1.18 8.35 18.58
C ALA A 179 1.57 6.87 18.75
N PRO A 180 0.75 5.92 18.27
CA PRO A 180 1.06 4.50 18.35
C PRO A 180 2.33 4.16 17.56
N GLU A 181 3.19 3.36 18.16
CA GLU A 181 4.45 2.97 17.53
C GLU A 181 4.78 1.50 17.79
N LEU A 182 5.20 0.79 16.74
CA LEU A 182 5.93 -0.47 16.86
C LEU A 182 7.43 -0.16 16.93
N LYS A 183 8.12 -0.76 17.90
CA LYS A 183 9.57 -0.58 18.02
C LYS A 183 10.27 -1.14 16.78
N PRO A 184 11.16 -0.36 16.13
CA PRO A 184 11.95 -0.86 15.00
C PRO A 184 12.75 -2.11 15.37
N ILE A 185 12.84 -3.06 14.46
CA ILE A 185 13.59 -4.29 14.65
C ILE A 185 14.98 -4.12 14.02
N HIS A 186 16.01 -4.07 14.88
CA HIS A 186 17.40 -3.85 14.49
C HIS A 186 18.20 -5.18 14.50
N TRP A 187 17.83 -6.11 13.61
CA TRP A 187 18.62 -7.31 13.43
C TRP A 187 19.69 -7.12 12.35
N GLU A 188 20.83 -7.81 12.47
CA GLU A 188 21.90 -7.76 11.47
C GLU A 188 21.42 -8.16 10.09
N ASN A 189 20.64 -9.24 10.02
CA ASN A 189 20.00 -9.67 8.77
C ASN A 189 18.80 -8.77 8.45
N LYS A 190 18.99 -7.86 7.50
CA LYS A 190 17.97 -6.88 7.09
C LYS A 190 16.70 -7.50 6.52
N THR A 191 16.84 -8.59 5.76
CA THR A 191 15.70 -9.33 5.20
C THR A 191 14.85 -9.93 6.32
N LEU A 192 15.49 -10.57 7.29
CA LEU A 192 14.81 -11.16 8.43
C LEU A 192 14.15 -10.08 9.32
N ALA A 193 14.81 -8.94 9.51
CA ALA A 193 14.24 -7.80 10.22
C ALA A 193 12.99 -7.27 9.52
N SER A 194 13.01 -7.15 8.19
CA SER A 194 11.84 -6.72 7.39
C SER A 194 10.68 -7.71 7.52
N LEU A 195 10.95 -9.01 7.38
CA LEU A 195 9.94 -10.06 7.58
C LEU A 195 9.35 -10.04 8.99
N ALA A 196 10.19 -9.80 10.00
CA ALA A 196 9.74 -9.70 11.38
C ALA A 196 8.86 -8.47 11.63
N ASN A 197 9.17 -7.32 11.02
CA ASN A 197 8.33 -6.13 11.06
C ASN A 197 6.95 -6.42 10.46
N MET A 198 6.89 -7.00 9.28
CA MET A 198 5.63 -7.39 8.63
C MET A 198 4.84 -8.40 9.48
N ALA A 199 5.53 -9.41 10.03
CA ALA A 199 4.91 -10.41 10.89
C ALA A 199 4.30 -9.77 12.16
N THR A 200 4.97 -8.78 12.74
CA THR A 200 4.51 -8.08 13.94
C THR A 200 3.25 -7.27 13.66
N VAL A 201 3.18 -6.55 12.53
CA VAL A 201 1.97 -5.84 12.13
C VAL A 201 0.81 -6.81 11.85
N LYS A 202 1.07 -7.86 11.06
CA LYS A 202 0.08 -8.89 10.76
C LYS A 202 -0.47 -9.56 12.03
N PHE A 203 0.38 -9.80 13.02
CA PHE A 203 -0.02 -10.34 14.33
C PHE A 203 -1.04 -9.42 15.03
N GLN A 204 -0.85 -8.08 14.96
CA GLN A 204 -1.84 -7.14 15.51
C GLN A 204 -3.18 -7.25 14.79
N LEU A 205 -3.16 -7.21 13.46
CA LEU A 205 -4.37 -7.33 12.64
C LEU A 205 -5.13 -8.63 12.91
N GLN A 206 -4.42 -9.74 13.08
CA GLN A 206 -5.03 -11.03 13.44
C GLN A 206 -5.68 -10.99 14.83
N LYS A 207 -5.05 -10.35 15.81
CA LYS A 207 -5.68 -10.17 17.13
C LYS A 207 -6.98 -9.35 17.03
N LEU A 208 -6.93 -8.24 16.31
CA LEU A 208 -8.08 -7.37 16.09
C LEU A 208 -9.21 -8.11 15.36
N SER A 209 -8.91 -8.92 14.35
CA SER A 209 -9.91 -9.72 13.61
C SER A 209 -10.64 -10.76 14.49
N HIS A 210 -10.05 -11.12 15.63
CA HIS A 210 -10.65 -11.99 16.64
C HIS A 210 -11.25 -11.21 17.83
N GLY A 211 -11.47 -9.90 17.70
CA GLY A 211 -11.99 -9.05 18.78
C GLY A 211 -11.05 -8.86 19.96
N LYS A 212 -9.75 -9.19 19.80
CA LYS A 212 -8.76 -9.06 20.87
C LYS A 212 -8.02 -7.73 20.76
N LYS A 213 -7.58 -7.17 21.88
CA LYS A 213 -6.72 -5.97 21.89
C LYS A 213 -5.37 -6.28 21.23
N SER A 214 -4.79 -5.27 20.56
CA SER A 214 -3.42 -5.32 20.04
C SER A 214 -2.40 -5.62 21.16
N ASN A 215 -1.22 -6.10 20.78
CA ASN A 215 -0.10 -6.32 21.68
C ASN A 215 1.20 -5.78 21.05
N PRO A 216 1.47 -4.47 21.13
CA PRO A 216 2.68 -3.86 20.55
C PRO A 216 4.00 -4.41 21.12
N LYS A 217 3.94 -5.09 22.27
CA LYS A 217 5.10 -5.68 22.93
C LYS A 217 5.36 -7.15 22.53
N VAL A 218 4.69 -7.66 21.50
CA VAL A 218 4.92 -9.03 21.04
C VAL A 218 6.38 -9.21 20.61
N SER A 219 6.97 -10.37 20.95
CA SER A 219 8.29 -10.72 20.45
C SER A 219 8.27 -10.84 18.90
N PRO A 220 9.16 -10.15 18.17
CA PRO A 220 9.23 -10.27 16.72
C PRO A 220 9.48 -11.71 16.24
N LEU A 221 10.30 -12.47 16.98
CA LEU A 221 10.54 -13.89 16.69
C LEU A 221 9.28 -14.72 16.85
N TRP A 222 8.50 -14.47 17.91
CA TRP A 222 7.21 -15.14 18.12
C TRP A 222 6.21 -14.81 17.01
N ALA A 223 6.11 -13.55 16.61
CA ALA A 223 5.27 -13.13 15.49
C ALA A 223 5.63 -13.84 14.18
N LEU A 224 6.93 -14.00 13.89
CA LEU A 224 7.42 -14.78 12.74
C LEU A 224 7.01 -16.24 12.81
N ILE A 225 7.15 -16.89 13.98
CA ILE A 225 6.78 -18.30 14.16
C ILE A 225 5.27 -18.46 13.92
N VAL A 226 4.45 -17.61 14.51
CA VAL A 226 2.99 -17.64 14.32
C VAL A 226 2.63 -17.46 12.85
N GLN A 227 3.23 -16.48 12.17
CA GLN A 227 2.99 -16.25 10.74
C GLN A 227 3.40 -17.47 9.90
N GLN A 228 4.57 -18.06 10.16
CA GLN A 228 5.06 -19.20 9.39
C GLN A 228 4.18 -20.45 9.57
N THR A 229 3.74 -20.71 10.79
CA THR A 229 2.82 -21.83 11.06
C THR A 229 1.48 -21.63 10.38
N GLU A 230 0.92 -20.43 10.45
CA GLU A 230 -0.34 -20.10 9.78
C GLU A 230 -0.23 -20.22 8.26
N THR A 231 0.82 -19.67 7.66
CA THR A 231 1.08 -19.76 6.22
C THR A 231 1.19 -21.24 5.79
N THR A 232 1.90 -22.04 6.55
CA THR A 232 2.03 -23.49 6.27
C THR A 232 0.68 -24.20 6.32
N CYS A 233 -0.13 -23.94 7.34
CA CYS A 233 -1.47 -24.51 7.47
C CYS A 233 -2.39 -24.09 6.31
N ARG A 234 -2.42 -22.82 5.96
CA ARG A 234 -3.24 -22.28 4.85
C ARG A 234 -2.79 -22.84 3.50
N THR A 235 -1.48 -22.95 3.28
CA THR A 235 -0.94 -23.55 2.05
C THR A 235 -1.33 -25.03 1.92
N ARG A 236 -1.32 -25.79 3.02
CA ARG A 236 -1.78 -27.18 3.02
C ARG A 236 -3.27 -27.30 2.70
N GLN A 237 -4.10 -26.43 3.29
CA GLN A 237 -5.54 -26.38 3.02
C GLN A 237 -5.83 -26.01 1.56
N TYR A 238 -5.12 -25.01 1.03
CA TYR A 238 -5.23 -24.61 -0.37
C TYR A 238 -4.87 -25.77 -1.32
N LYS A 239 -3.72 -26.41 -1.10
CA LYS A 239 -3.29 -27.55 -1.90
C LYS A 239 -4.29 -28.71 -1.85
N LYS A 240 -4.92 -28.96 -0.69
CA LYS A 240 -5.97 -29.96 -0.55
C LYS A 240 -7.18 -29.61 -1.41
N ARG A 241 -7.70 -28.40 -1.31
CA ARG A 241 -8.84 -27.91 -2.11
C ARG A 241 -8.54 -27.99 -3.62
N MET A 242 -7.37 -27.56 -4.05
CA MET A 242 -6.99 -27.60 -5.48
C MET A 242 -6.95 -29.02 -6.03
N ARG A 243 -6.53 -30.02 -5.23
CA ARG A 243 -6.59 -31.44 -5.63
C ARG A 243 -8.03 -31.95 -5.77
N GLU A 244 -8.92 -31.56 -4.85
CA GLU A 244 -10.33 -31.89 -4.90
C GLU A 244 -10.99 -31.32 -6.17
N TYR A 245 -10.69 -30.08 -6.54
CA TYR A 245 -11.18 -29.47 -7.78
C TYR A 245 -10.62 -30.16 -9.03
N SER A 246 -9.35 -30.55 -9.05
CA SER A 246 -8.74 -31.20 -10.22
C SER A 246 -9.22 -32.65 -10.42
N HIS A 247 -9.90 -33.27 -9.44
CA HIS A 247 -10.49 -34.59 -9.57
C HIS A 247 -12.00 -34.55 -9.89
N SER A 248 -12.62 -33.36 -9.80
CA SER A 248 -14.03 -33.13 -10.11
C SER A 248 -14.25 -32.40 -11.44
N ALA A 249 -13.21 -32.06 -12.16
CA ALA A 249 -13.22 -31.52 -13.53
C ALA A 249 -12.72 -32.58 -14.51
#